data_93a0951a2ec418e065b589d302634e68
#
_entry.id   93a0951a2ec418e065b589d302634e68
#
_cell.length_a   1.000
_cell.length_b   1.000
_cell.length_c   1.000
_cell.angle_alpha   90.00
_cell.angle_beta   90.00
_cell.angle_gamma   90.00
#
_symmetry.space_group_name_H-M   'P 1'
#
loop_
_entity.id
_entity.type
_entity.pdbx_description
1 polymer ?
#
loop_
_entity_poly.entity_id
_entity_poly.type
_entity_poly.pdbx_seq_one_letter_code
_entity_poly.pdbx_strand_id
1 'polypeptide(L)'
;MELWNVSTSDLDGWVAATLQPSTDFSAAVKKTVRQICDFLKETCFEDEIRVFKTVKVRAATPIPLQDPVLQGLGLSARSPFPSPQGGSAGKGTALRNNSDADVVIFLSCFSSYVEQREEHPKILKFIENRLQECRQRLSFTVSISPPRYKGRSLSLTLSSNGESIEVDVLPTYDALGQVTQDGPPDPQVYVDLLDVNSSPGEFSTCFTELQKKFVKRCPAKLKNLLRLVKHWYKQILKPQYPGAELPPKYALELLTIYTWEQGANSNEAFNMAEGFCTVLKLLGQYRDICIYWERYYSLQHHRIGAHLKQLLRMPCPIILDPADPTGILGQGKRWDLVAKEAARCCASMRCITGVQPWNVQPAKPVTLEVRGLQGDRLRITVSPSTTIWQLKEEISKNWGIPPCQQRLSQQPAGTPLILHNDKSLASYGIYYDTTLVLLRTEPQEMEIFVKDIKNQTMTYSVRPTDTVLQLKKKINSRQGIPVEQQRLTYDSRNLEDQRTLQHYNVQPKSTIYLLLRLRGGARPQHPGCPSS
;
A
#
# COMPACT_ATOMS: atom_id res chain seq x y z
N MET A 1 9.91 20.04 -23.00
CA MET A 1 8.85 20.60 -22.11
C MET A 1 8.96 19.87 -20.77
N GLU A 2 9.11 20.61 -19.68
CA GLU A 2 9.19 20.05 -18.33
C GLU A 2 7.80 19.62 -17.84
N LEU A 3 7.73 18.63 -16.97
CA LEU A 3 6.46 18.07 -16.45
C LEU A 3 5.51 19.14 -15.87
N TRP A 4 6.05 20.20 -15.29
CA TRP A 4 5.27 21.33 -14.75
C TRP A 4 4.37 22.04 -15.76
N ASN A 5 4.78 22.07 -17.03
CA ASN A 5 4.13 22.80 -18.11
C ASN A 5 3.26 21.90 -18.99
N VAL A 6 3.21 20.59 -18.71
CA VAL A 6 2.41 19.63 -19.47
C VAL A 6 0.94 19.79 -19.10
N SER A 7 0.05 19.84 -20.11
CA SER A 7 -1.39 19.85 -19.86
C SER A 7 -1.91 18.46 -19.51
N THR A 8 -3.11 18.39 -18.93
CA THR A 8 -3.77 17.12 -18.62
C THR A 8 -3.98 16.27 -19.88
N SER A 9 -4.36 16.89 -21.00
CA SER A 9 -4.59 16.19 -22.28
C SER A 9 -3.30 15.65 -22.91
N ASP A 10 -2.17 16.32 -22.67
CA ASP A 10 -0.89 15.98 -23.33
C ASP A 10 -0.06 14.99 -22.51
N LEU A 11 -0.48 14.68 -21.29
CA LEU A 11 0.33 13.92 -20.34
C LEU A 11 0.68 12.52 -20.86
N ASP A 12 -0.27 11.77 -21.41
CA ASP A 12 -0.03 10.44 -22.00
C ASP A 12 1.02 10.50 -23.12
N GLY A 13 0.86 11.44 -24.05
CA GLY A 13 1.79 11.66 -25.16
C GLY A 13 3.17 12.10 -24.68
N TRP A 14 3.22 12.99 -23.71
CA TRP A 14 4.48 13.47 -23.13
C TRP A 14 5.24 12.34 -22.43
N VAL A 15 4.56 11.49 -21.63
CA VAL A 15 5.17 10.33 -20.96
C VAL A 15 5.74 9.36 -21.98
N ALA A 16 4.98 9.04 -23.04
CA ALA A 16 5.45 8.14 -24.09
C ALA A 16 6.67 8.69 -24.84
N ALA A 17 6.64 9.97 -25.21
CA ALA A 17 7.72 10.61 -25.96
C ALA A 17 8.97 10.90 -25.14
N THR A 18 8.81 11.22 -23.83
CA THR A 18 9.89 11.74 -23.00
C THR A 18 10.49 10.68 -22.06
N LEU A 19 9.66 9.82 -21.49
CA LEU A 19 10.07 8.92 -20.42
C LEU A 19 10.33 7.47 -20.88
N GLN A 20 9.71 7.04 -21.97
CA GLN A 20 9.98 5.70 -22.50
C GLN A 20 11.38 5.64 -23.13
N PRO A 21 12.16 4.59 -22.83
CA PRO A 21 13.41 4.32 -23.54
C PRO A 21 13.15 4.08 -25.02
N SER A 22 14.06 4.56 -25.87
CA SER A 22 14.06 4.18 -27.29
C SER A 22 14.37 2.68 -27.47
N THR A 23 13.98 2.12 -28.62
CA THR A 23 14.32 0.75 -29.00
C THR A 23 15.83 0.54 -29.02
N ASP A 24 16.57 1.50 -29.59
CA ASP A 24 18.03 1.44 -29.73
C ASP A 24 18.73 1.49 -28.38
N PHE A 25 18.33 2.42 -27.51
CA PHE A 25 18.84 2.47 -26.13
C PHE A 25 18.53 1.17 -25.37
N SER A 26 17.31 0.64 -25.50
CA SER A 26 16.95 -0.64 -24.86
C SER A 26 17.77 -1.81 -25.40
N ALA A 27 18.09 -1.80 -26.69
CA ALA A 27 18.95 -2.82 -27.32
C ALA A 27 20.40 -2.69 -26.84
N ALA A 28 20.94 -1.46 -26.74
CA ALA A 28 22.28 -1.20 -26.21
C ALA A 28 22.41 -1.67 -24.76
N VAL A 29 21.47 -1.32 -23.89
CA VAL A 29 21.42 -1.80 -22.49
C VAL A 29 21.40 -3.33 -22.43
N LYS A 30 20.54 -3.98 -23.23
CA LYS A 30 20.47 -5.46 -23.28
C LYS A 30 21.79 -6.07 -23.75
N LYS A 31 22.43 -5.51 -24.76
CA LYS A 31 23.73 -5.97 -25.26
C LYS A 31 24.80 -5.88 -24.19
N THR A 32 24.94 -4.73 -23.55
CA THR A 32 25.96 -4.48 -22.51
C THR A 32 25.74 -5.37 -21.29
N VAL A 33 24.50 -5.51 -20.83
CA VAL A 33 24.16 -6.43 -19.73
C VAL A 33 24.45 -7.88 -20.10
N ARG A 34 24.21 -8.29 -21.34
CA ARG A 34 24.56 -9.64 -21.82
C ARG A 34 26.07 -9.85 -21.75
N GLN A 35 26.88 -8.92 -22.24
CA GLN A 35 28.34 -9.03 -22.22
C GLN A 35 28.90 -9.22 -20.81
N ILE A 36 28.41 -8.45 -19.81
CA ILE A 36 28.85 -8.66 -18.42
C ILE A 36 28.38 -10.00 -17.85
N CYS A 37 27.18 -10.44 -18.21
CA CYS A 37 26.68 -11.75 -17.77
C CYS A 37 27.48 -12.91 -18.36
N ASP A 38 27.83 -12.83 -19.65
CA ASP A 38 28.65 -13.85 -20.31
C ASP A 38 30.04 -13.90 -19.67
N PHE A 39 30.67 -12.75 -19.42
CA PHE A 39 31.92 -12.68 -18.67
C PHE A 39 31.80 -13.33 -17.28
N LEU A 40 30.78 -12.99 -16.52
CA LEU A 40 30.58 -13.54 -15.17
C LEU A 40 30.36 -15.05 -15.19
N LYS A 41 29.71 -15.58 -16.22
CA LYS A 41 29.43 -17.02 -16.36
C LYS A 41 30.65 -17.81 -16.85
N GLU A 42 31.31 -17.29 -17.89
CA GLU A 42 32.25 -18.06 -18.69
C GLU A 42 33.70 -17.83 -18.28
N THR A 43 34.01 -16.65 -17.73
CA THR A 43 35.40 -16.25 -17.48
C THR A 43 35.67 -15.94 -16.00
N CYS A 44 34.74 -15.33 -15.30
CA CYS A 44 35.00 -14.82 -13.94
C CYS A 44 35.33 -15.94 -12.95
N PHE A 45 34.65 -17.07 -13.06
CA PHE A 45 34.77 -18.20 -12.12
C PHE A 45 35.47 -19.43 -12.73
N GLU A 46 36.02 -19.32 -13.94
CA GLU A 46 36.57 -20.46 -14.69
C GLU A 46 37.74 -21.16 -13.96
N ASP A 47 38.67 -20.38 -13.38
CA ASP A 47 39.87 -20.89 -12.71
C ASP A 47 39.64 -21.31 -11.25
N GLU A 48 38.55 -20.86 -10.62
CA GLU A 48 38.28 -21.02 -9.20
C GLU A 48 37.28 -22.13 -8.87
N ILE A 49 36.85 -22.91 -9.88
CA ILE A 49 35.96 -24.07 -9.71
C ILE A 49 36.51 -25.10 -8.70
N ARG A 50 37.84 -25.08 -8.42
CA ARG A 50 38.49 -25.95 -7.42
C ARG A 50 38.36 -25.45 -5.98
N VAL A 51 38.18 -24.12 -5.77
CA VAL A 51 38.09 -23.51 -4.43
C VAL A 51 36.64 -23.41 -3.98
N PHE A 52 35.72 -23.04 -4.87
CA PHE A 52 34.29 -23.02 -4.62
C PHE A 52 33.67 -24.29 -5.23
N LYS A 53 33.44 -25.30 -4.45
CA LYS A 53 32.83 -26.58 -4.88
C LYS A 53 31.58 -26.32 -5.75
N THR A 54 31.73 -26.33 -7.08
CA THR A 54 30.68 -26.17 -8.10
C THR A 54 29.94 -24.82 -8.10
N VAL A 55 30.53 -23.80 -8.74
CA VAL A 55 29.82 -22.55 -9.03
C VAL A 55 28.99 -22.75 -10.32
N LYS A 56 27.65 -22.84 -10.20
CA LYS A 56 26.72 -22.71 -11.31
C LYS A 56 26.18 -21.28 -11.28
N VAL A 57 26.59 -20.46 -12.26
CA VAL A 57 25.99 -19.14 -12.45
C VAL A 57 24.65 -19.33 -13.15
N ARG A 58 23.57 -19.02 -12.47
CA ARG A 58 22.23 -19.05 -13.04
C ARG A 58 21.73 -17.62 -13.20
N ALA A 59 21.43 -17.26 -14.42
CA ALA A 59 20.81 -15.99 -14.73
C ALA A 59 19.29 -16.10 -14.58
N ALA A 60 18.64 -15.09 -14.01
CA ALA A 60 17.19 -15.05 -13.91
C ALA A 60 16.56 -15.18 -15.31
N THR A 61 15.75 -16.21 -15.52
CA THR A 61 15.17 -16.56 -16.83
C THR A 61 14.13 -15.53 -17.30
N PRO A 62 14.15 -15.05 -18.55
CA PRO A 62 12.99 -14.43 -19.16
C PRO A 62 11.94 -15.49 -19.50
N ILE A 63 10.69 -15.16 -19.25
CA ILE A 63 9.54 -15.92 -19.74
C ILE A 63 9.56 -15.84 -21.27
N PRO A 64 9.43 -16.95 -22.02
CA PRO A 64 9.31 -16.91 -23.47
C PRO A 64 8.09 -16.06 -23.85
N LEU A 65 8.28 -15.03 -24.67
CA LEU A 65 7.20 -14.47 -25.47
C LEU A 65 6.76 -15.60 -26.42
N GLN A 66 5.57 -16.13 -26.25
CA GLN A 66 4.89 -16.90 -27.28
C GLN A 66 4.55 -15.91 -28.39
N ASP A 67 5.41 -15.87 -29.38
CA ASP A 67 5.13 -15.19 -30.64
C ASP A 67 4.49 -16.24 -31.60
N PRO A 68 3.19 -16.10 -31.92
CA PRO A 68 2.48 -17.09 -32.74
C PRO A 68 3.02 -17.23 -34.16
N VAL A 69 3.87 -16.31 -34.62
CA VAL A 69 4.38 -16.24 -35.98
C VAL A 69 5.57 -17.17 -36.25
N LEU A 70 6.24 -17.68 -35.21
CA LEU A 70 7.45 -18.54 -35.38
C LEU A 70 7.18 -20.04 -35.31
N GLN A 71 5.95 -20.49 -35.12
CA GLN A 71 5.59 -21.92 -35.15
C GLN A 71 5.51 -22.52 -36.58
N GLY A 72 5.61 -21.70 -37.61
CA GLY A 72 5.51 -22.16 -39.02
C GLY A 72 6.82 -22.53 -39.74
N LEU A 73 7.97 -22.25 -39.14
CA LEU A 73 9.27 -22.52 -39.77
C LEU A 73 10.09 -23.44 -38.87
N GLY A 74 9.98 -24.73 -39.06
CA GLY A 74 10.64 -25.84 -38.36
C GLY A 74 12.15 -25.70 -38.02
N LEU A 75 12.57 -24.60 -37.48
CA LEU A 75 13.92 -24.35 -36.97
C LEU A 75 13.91 -24.44 -35.45
N SER A 76 14.22 -25.63 -34.94
CA SER A 76 14.62 -25.86 -33.55
C SER A 76 15.92 -25.11 -33.26
N ALA A 77 15.84 -23.81 -33.07
CA ALA A 77 16.89 -23.02 -32.45
C ALA A 77 16.74 -23.14 -30.94
N ARG A 78 17.52 -24.00 -30.32
CA ARG A 78 17.85 -23.94 -28.91
C ARG A 78 18.46 -22.55 -28.66
N SER A 79 17.64 -21.58 -28.33
CA SER A 79 18.10 -20.25 -27.93
C SER A 79 18.84 -20.36 -26.60
N PRO A 80 20.13 -19.98 -26.55
CA PRO A 80 20.87 -20.00 -25.30
C PRO A 80 20.39 -18.83 -24.43
N PHE A 81 19.88 -19.17 -23.27
CA PHE A 81 19.82 -18.39 -22.04
C PHE A 81 19.40 -16.92 -22.10
N PRO A 82 18.30 -16.62 -21.43
CA PRO A 82 17.83 -15.27 -21.21
C PRO A 82 18.69 -14.51 -20.19
N SER A 83 19.01 -13.25 -20.51
CA SER A 83 19.83 -12.37 -19.69
C SER A 83 19.23 -12.08 -18.32
N PRO A 84 20.01 -12.10 -17.24
CA PRO A 84 19.57 -11.81 -15.88
C PRO A 84 19.43 -10.29 -15.68
N GLN A 85 18.31 -9.71 -16.10
CA GLN A 85 18.02 -8.31 -15.83
C GLN A 85 17.12 -8.19 -14.60
N GLY A 86 17.66 -7.64 -13.52
CA GLY A 86 16.93 -7.13 -12.37
C GLY A 86 16.52 -5.67 -12.57
N GLY A 87 16.13 -5.01 -11.49
CA GLY A 87 15.85 -3.58 -11.46
C GLY A 87 14.76 -3.10 -12.42
N SER A 88 14.83 -1.81 -12.77
CA SER A 88 13.83 -1.16 -13.62
C SER A 88 13.86 -1.65 -15.08
N ALA A 89 15.01 -2.04 -15.59
CA ALA A 89 15.15 -2.58 -16.93
C ALA A 89 14.47 -3.96 -17.06
N GLY A 90 14.71 -4.86 -16.11
CA GLY A 90 14.08 -6.18 -16.08
C GLY A 90 12.56 -6.15 -15.86
N LYS A 91 12.05 -5.17 -15.12
CA LYS A 91 10.62 -4.92 -14.90
C LYS A 91 9.93 -4.25 -16.08
N GLY A 92 10.68 -3.69 -17.04
CA GLY A 92 10.14 -2.92 -18.16
C GLY A 92 9.65 -1.53 -17.77
N THR A 93 10.19 -0.95 -16.71
CA THR A 93 9.85 0.38 -16.17
C THR A 93 11.05 1.33 -16.14
N ALA A 94 12.08 1.07 -16.95
CA ALA A 94 13.23 1.96 -17.10
C ALA A 94 12.81 3.32 -17.67
N LEU A 95 13.51 4.37 -17.24
CA LEU A 95 13.39 5.71 -17.79
C LEU A 95 14.37 5.90 -18.95
N ARG A 96 14.00 6.78 -19.87
CA ARG A 96 14.87 7.20 -20.98
C ARG A 96 16.16 7.81 -20.42
N ASN A 97 17.31 7.41 -20.94
CA ASN A 97 18.64 7.89 -20.58
C ASN A 97 19.01 7.77 -19.08
N ASN A 98 18.34 6.89 -18.34
CA ASN A 98 18.57 6.72 -16.91
C ASN A 98 18.27 5.25 -16.54
N SER A 99 19.12 4.34 -17.01
CA SER A 99 19.02 2.93 -16.68
C SER A 99 20.07 2.55 -15.65
N ASP A 100 19.65 2.42 -14.41
CA ASP A 100 20.36 1.63 -13.43
C ASP A 100 20.03 0.16 -13.77
N ALA A 101 20.98 -0.62 -14.23
CA ALA A 101 20.77 -2.04 -14.52
C ALA A 101 21.28 -2.87 -13.35
N ASP A 102 20.40 -3.57 -12.65
CA ASP A 102 20.78 -4.53 -11.62
C ASP A 102 20.99 -5.91 -12.26
N VAL A 103 22.17 -6.46 -12.13
CA VAL A 103 22.52 -7.82 -12.53
C VAL A 103 22.59 -8.70 -11.29
N VAL A 104 21.56 -9.47 -11.05
CA VAL A 104 21.52 -10.44 -9.95
C VAL A 104 22.12 -11.76 -10.41
N ILE A 105 23.12 -12.24 -9.69
CA ILE A 105 23.82 -13.49 -10.00
C ILE A 105 23.51 -14.51 -8.91
N PHE A 106 22.85 -15.59 -9.28
CA PHE A 106 22.60 -16.71 -8.36
C PHE A 106 23.81 -17.64 -8.37
N LEU A 107 24.45 -17.78 -7.20
CA LEU A 107 25.66 -18.54 -7.03
C LEU A 107 25.42 -19.82 -6.25
N SER A 108 25.85 -20.97 -6.78
CA SER A 108 25.73 -22.26 -6.12
C SER A 108 26.70 -22.46 -4.94
N CYS A 109 27.68 -21.56 -4.78
CA CYS A 109 28.53 -21.54 -3.59
C CYS A 109 27.81 -21.05 -2.34
N PHE A 110 26.66 -20.41 -2.49
CA PHE A 110 25.77 -20.09 -1.38
C PHE A 110 24.72 -21.21 -1.24
N SER A 111 24.77 -21.98 -0.18
CA SER A 111 23.80 -23.04 0.13
C SER A 111 22.68 -22.58 1.05
N SER A 112 22.83 -21.39 1.65
CA SER A 112 21.89 -20.81 2.61
C SER A 112 21.99 -19.30 2.67
N TYR A 113 21.01 -18.65 3.31
CA TYR A 113 21.04 -17.22 3.60
C TYR A 113 22.22 -16.83 4.51
N VAL A 114 22.57 -17.68 5.48
CA VAL A 114 23.70 -17.45 6.39
C VAL A 114 25.01 -17.43 5.63
N GLU A 115 25.22 -18.42 4.77
CA GLU A 115 26.45 -18.52 3.96
C GLU A 115 26.57 -17.34 2.98
N GLN A 116 25.44 -16.91 2.37
CA GLN A 116 25.45 -15.67 1.60
C GLN A 116 25.92 -14.48 2.43
N ARG A 117 25.42 -14.30 3.64
CA ARG A 117 25.81 -13.18 4.53
C ARG A 117 27.30 -13.19 4.83
N GLU A 118 27.87 -14.35 5.12
CA GLU A 118 29.27 -14.51 5.51
C GLU A 118 30.24 -14.37 4.34
N GLU A 119 29.92 -14.96 3.21
CA GLU A 119 30.82 -15.03 2.05
C GLU A 119 30.62 -13.88 1.04
N HIS A 120 29.50 -13.15 1.11
CA HIS A 120 29.15 -12.11 0.15
C HIS A 120 30.26 -11.04 -0.06
N PRO A 121 30.91 -10.49 0.98
CA PRO A 121 31.98 -9.51 0.79
C PRO A 121 33.22 -10.08 0.06
N LYS A 122 33.54 -11.35 0.29
CA LYS A 122 34.66 -12.04 -0.38
C LYS A 122 34.35 -12.25 -1.86
N ILE A 123 33.12 -12.64 -2.18
CA ILE A 123 32.65 -12.83 -3.56
C ILE A 123 32.66 -11.50 -4.33
N LEU A 124 32.19 -10.40 -3.72
CA LEU A 124 32.24 -9.08 -4.38
C LEU A 124 33.69 -8.67 -4.70
N LYS A 125 34.60 -8.84 -3.74
CA LYS A 125 36.02 -8.54 -3.95
C LYS A 125 36.65 -9.45 -5.02
N PHE A 126 36.29 -10.72 -5.03
CA PHE A 126 36.73 -11.66 -6.05
C PHE A 126 36.30 -11.21 -7.46
N ILE A 127 35.02 -10.87 -7.64
CA ILE A 127 34.49 -10.38 -8.92
C ILE A 127 35.20 -9.09 -9.35
N GLU A 128 35.44 -8.16 -8.41
CA GLU A 128 36.18 -6.92 -8.67
C GLU A 128 37.58 -7.21 -9.19
N ASN A 129 38.33 -8.06 -8.51
CA ASN A 129 39.69 -8.44 -8.91
C ASN A 129 39.71 -9.08 -10.31
N ARG A 130 38.80 -10.02 -10.58
CA ARG A 130 38.72 -10.68 -11.88
C ARG A 130 38.35 -9.71 -13.01
N LEU A 131 37.47 -8.76 -12.77
CA LEU A 131 37.16 -7.69 -13.73
C LEU A 131 38.40 -6.81 -14.02
N GLN A 132 39.21 -6.52 -13.03
CA GLN A 132 40.44 -5.75 -13.20
C GLN A 132 41.51 -6.53 -13.99
N GLU A 133 41.72 -7.82 -13.68
CA GLU A 133 42.66 -8.70 -14.38
C GLU A 133 42.27 -8.92 -15.84
N CYS A 134 40.99 -9.12 -16.11
CA CYS A 134 40.48 -9.39 -17.46
C CYS A 134 40.22 -8.11 -18.28
N ARG A 135 40.48 -6.91 -17.76
CA ARG A 135 40.10 -5.63 -18.36
C ARG A 135 40.55 -5.49 -19.81
N GLN A 136 41.75 -6.01 -20.16
CA GLN A 136 42.27 -5.95 -21.53
C GLN A 136 41.63 -6.94 -22.50
N ARG A 137 40.96 -7.99 -21.98
CA ARG A 137 40.32 -9.04 -22.78
C ARG A 137 38.81 -8.76 -23.00
N LEU A 138 38.25 -7.76 -22.28
CA LEU A 138 36.86 -7.41 -22.39
C LEU A 138 36.59 -6.62 -23.67
N SER A 139 35.52 -6.94 -24.37
CA SER A 139 35.04 -6.22 -25.56
C SER A 139 34.38 -4.86 -25.26
N PHE A 140 34.44 -4.43 -24.00
CA PHE A 140 33.85 -3.20 -23.50
C PHE A 140 34.77 -2.59 -22.40
N THR A 141 34.73 -1.28 -22.21
CA THR A 141 35.48 -0.61 -21.15
C THR A 141 34.70 -0.70 -19.85
N VAL A 142 35.35 -1.24 -18.80
CA VAL A 142 34.80 -1.30 -17.44
C VAL A 142 35.50 -0.24 -16.60
N SER A 143 34.71 0.63 -16.02
CA SER A 143 35.14 1.55 -14.97
C SER A 143 34.45 1.10 -13.68
N ILE A 144 35.25 0.69 -12.69
CA ILE A 144 34.73 0.32 -11.37
C ILE A 144 34.68 1.62 -10.58
N SER A 145 33.51 2.01 -10.15
CA SER A 145 33.33 3.13 -9.24
C SER A 145 34.14 2.87 -7.97
N PRO A 146 34.87 3.85 -7.42
CA PRO A 146 35.62 3.63 -6.19
C PRO A 146 34.67 3.01 -5.16
N PRO A 147 35.13 1.98 -4.42
CA PRO A 147 34.27 1.13 -3.63
C PRO A 147 33.50 1.96 -2.61
N ARG A 148 32.33 2.37 -2.98
CA ARG A 148 31.30 2.67 -2.01
C ARG A 148 30.83 1.33 -1.49
N TYR A 149 31.63 0.72 -0.59
CA TYR A 149 31.22 -0.46 0.18
C TYR A 149 29.99 -0.15 1.02
N LYS A 150 28.91 0.25 0.38
CA LYS A 150 27.56 0.19 0.93
C LYS A 150 26.96 -1.17 0.58
N GLY A 151 27.67 -2.16 0.99
CA GLY A 151 27.26 -3.46 1.50
C GLY A 151 26.78 -4.53 0.53
N ARG A 152 26.10 -4.32 -0.61
CA ARG A 152 25.39 -5.42 -1.29
C ARG A 152 25.64 -5.55 -2.79
N SER A 153 26.26 -4.58 -3.42
CA SER A 153 26.51 -4.56 -4.85
C SER A 153 27.90 -4.08 -5.19
N LEU A 154 28.40 -4.55 -6.33
CA LEU A 154 29.56 -3.99 -7.02
C LEU A 154 29.02 -3.08 -8.13
N SER A 155 29.21 -1.77 -7.98
CA SER A 155 28.76 -0.78 -8.98
C SER A 155 29.81 -0.60 -10.06
N LEU A 156 29.41 -0.79 -11.31
CA LEU A 156 30.23 -0.73 -12.50
C LEU A 156 29.67 0.31 -13.46
N THR A 157 30.54 1.03 -14.15
CA THR A 157 30.17 1.78 -15.36
C THR A 157 30.74 1.06 -16.57
N LEU A 158 29.89 0.56 -17.43
CA LEU A 158 30.22 -0.13 -18.65
C LEU A 158 30.07 0.83 -19.84
N SER A 159 31.16 1.08 -20.57
CA SER A 159 31.15 1.96 -21.72
C SER A 159 31.45 1.18 -22.99
N SER A 160 30.60 1.38 -24.02
CA SER A 160 30.75 0.78 -25.35
C SER A 160 30.23 1.76 -26.40
N ASN A 161 31.02 2.06 -27.43
CA ASN A 161 30.63 2.91 -28.56
C ASN A 161 30.08 4.31 -28.17
N GLY A 162 30.67 4.93 -27.13
CA GLY A 162 30.24 6.26 -26.66
C GLY A 162 29.05 6.29 -25.71
N GLU A 163 28.42 5.16 -25.46
CA GLU A 163 27.36 5.02 -24.45
C GLU A 163 27.95 4.43 -23.17
N SER A 164 27.53 4.96 -22.01
CA SER A 164 27.89 4.40 -20.72
C SER A 164 26.64 4.03 -19.91
N ILE A 165 26.68 2.87 -19.27
CA ILE A 165 25.58 2.29 -18.50
C ILE A 165 26.11 1.94 -17.12
N GLU A 166 25.41 2.39 -16.10
CA GLU A 166 25.67 1.98 -14.72
C GLU A 166 25.03 0.61 -14.48
N VAL A 167 25.82 -0.32 -13.93
CA VAL A 167 25.41 -1.68 -13.64
C VAL A 167 25.79 -2.02 -12.21
N ASP A 168 24.82 -2.44 -11.43
CA ASP A 168 25.04 -3.02 -10.11
C ASP A 168 25.03 -4.54 -10.20
N VAL A 169 26.13 -5.18 -9.81
CA VAL A 169 26.27 -6.64 -9.75
C VAL A 169 25.99 -7.11 -8.33
N LEU A 170 24.98 -8.00 -8.17
CA LEU A 170 24.48 -8.46 -6.89
C LEU A 170 24.55 -9.99 -6.79
N PRO A 171 25.65 -10.55 -6.22
CA PRO A 171 25.73 -11.98 -5.92
C PRO A 171 24.69 -12.39 -4.88
N THR A 172 23.99 -13.49 -5.09
CA THR A 172 22.91 -13.89 -4.20
C THR A 172 22.71 -15.41 -4.14
N TYR A 173 22.11 -15.88 -3.06
CA TYR A 173 21.68 -17.26 -2.87
C TYR A 173 20.46 -17.57 -3.73
N ASP A 174 20.46 -18.73 -4.41
CA ASP A 174 19.32 -19.22 -5.22
C ASP A 174 18.28 -19.89 -4.31
N ALA A 175 17.62 -19.09 -3.47
CA ALA A 175 16.63 -19.58 -2.51
C ALA A 175 15.38 -20.18 -3.18
N LEU A 176 15.05 -19.71 -4.39
CA LEU A 176 13.85 -20.14 -5.11
C LEU A 176 14.08 -21.38 -5.98
N GLY A 177 15.35 -21.75 -6.26
CA GLY A 177 15.68 -22.81 -7.19
C GLY A 177 15.09 -22.58 -8.59
N GLN A 178 14.73 -23.64 -9.30
CA GLN A 178 14.07 -23.50 -10.60
C GLN A 178 12.60 -23.09 -10.44
N VAL A 179 12.31 -21.79 -10.53
CA VAL A 179 10.92 -21.29 -10.55
C VAL A 179 10.31 -21.60 -11.93
N THR A 180 9.73 -22.77 -12.06
CA THR A 180 9.09 -23.23 -13.32
C THR A 180 7.63 -22.82 -13.44
N GLN A 181 6.98 -22.38 -12.35
CA GLN A 181 5.55 -22.07 -12.29
C GLN A 181 5.28 -20.62 -11.88
N ASP A 182 4.13 -20.09 -12.30
CA ASP A 182 3.65 -18.75 -11.92
C ASP A 182 3.02 -18.69 -10.51
N GLY A 183 3.14 -19.76 -9.72
CA GLY A 183 2.63 -19.89 -8.38
C GLY A 183 3.52 -19.31 -7.29
N PRO A 184 3.06 -19.35 -6.03
CA PRO A 184 3.89 -19.02 -4.86
C PRO A 184 5.03 -20.06 -4.74
N PRO A 185 6.19 -19.64 -4.23
CA PRO A 185 7.27 -20.57 -3.90
C PRO A 185 6.86 -21.46 -2.71
N ASP A 186 7.69 -22.49 -2.44
CA ASP A 186 7.52 -23.29 -1.22
C ASP A 186 7.57 -22.37 0.01
N PRO A 187 6.58 -22.40 0.90
CA PRO A 187 6.58 -21.62 2.13
C PRO A 187 7.83 -21.82 2.99
N GLN A 188 8.51 -22.98 2.89
CA GLN A 188 9.73 -23.25 3.64
C GLN A 188 10.84 -22.24 3.31
N VAL A 189 10.91 -21.74 2.08
CA VAL A 189 11.87 -20.69 1.68
C VAL A 189 11.75 -19.45 2.58
N TYR A 190 10.52 -19.06 2.91
CA TYR A 190 10.28 -17.92 3.79
C TYR A 190 10.44 -18.25 5.27
N VAL A 191 10.13 -19.48 5.66
CA VAL A 191 10.38 -19.96 7.05
C VAL A 191 11.87 -19.93 7.34
N ASP A 192 12.70 -20.47 6.45
CA ASP A 192 14.16 -20.45 6.56
C ASP A 192 14.71 -19.01 6.60
N LEU A 193 14.14 -18.12 5.80
CA LEU A 193 14.48 -16.69 5.79
C LEU A 193 14.20 -16.01 7.13
N LEU A 194 13.06 -16.29 7.74
CA LEU A 194 12.68 -15.72 9.03
C LEU A 194 13.53 -16.27 10.18
N ASP A 195 14.03 -17.52 10.06
CA ASP A 195 14.88 -18.15 11.06
C ASP A 195 16.30 -17.55 11.12
N VAL A 196 16.75 -16.92 10.06
CA VAL A 196 18.09 -16.30 10.01
C VAL A 196 18.19 -15.01 10.83
N ASN A 197 17.08 -14.48 11.35
CA ASN A 197 17.05 -13.20 12.07
C ASN A 197 17.76 -12.08 11.27
N SER A 198 17.31 -11.87 10.04
CA SER A 198 17.88 -10.91 9.10
C SER A 198 17.33 -9.50 9.32
N SER A 199 18.11 -8.50 8.91
CA SER A 199 17.58 -7.14 8.76
C SER A 199 16.52 -7.09 7.65
N PRO A 200 15.47 -6.24 7.78
CA PRO A 200 14.45 -6.09 6.75
C PRO A 200 15.03 -5.87 5.35
N GLY A 201 14.66 -6.71 4.40
CA GLY A 201 15.12 -6.65 3.00
C GLY A 201 16.59 -7.06 2.77
N GLU A 202 17.27 -7.62 3.74
CA GLU A 202 18.69 -8.04 3.61
C GLU A 202 18.88 -9.04 2.46
N PHE A 203 17.96 -9.97 2.31
CA PHE A 203 17.98 -11.00 1.27
C PHE A 203 16.96 -10.75 0.14
N SER A 204 16.53 -9.50 -0.03
CA SER A 204 15.55 -9.14 -1.07
C SER A 204 16.00 -9.51 -2.49
N THR A 205 17.31 -9.56 -2.74
CA THR A 205 17.88 -9.99 -4.02
C THR A 205 17.55 -11.44 -4.37
N CYS A 206 17.40 -12.33 -3.37
CA CYS A 206 17.00 -13.72 -3.58
C CYS A 206 15.60 -13.84 -4.23
N PHE A 207 14.77 -12.82 -4.08
CA PHE A 207 13.39 -12.78 -4.58
C PHE A 207 13.20 -11.91 -5.82
N THR A 208 14.30 -11.47 -6.46
CA THR A 208 14.25 -10.56 -7.62
C THR A 208 13.42 -11.13 -8.78
N GLU A 209 13.40 -12.43 -8.98
CA GLU A 209 12.57 -13.07 -10.02
C GLU A 209 11.08 -12.87 -9.74
N LEU A 210 10.64 -13.02 -8.49
CA LEU A 210 9.25 -12.80 -8.09
C LEU A 210 8.86 -11.34 -8.18
N GLN A 211 9.73 -10.42 -7.72
CA GLN A 211 9.52 -8.97 -7.83
C GLN A 211 9.38 -8.55 -9.30
N LYS A 212 10.24 -9.10 -10.17
CA LYS A 212 10.19 -8.87 -11.62
C LYS A 212 8.89 -9.39 -12.21
N LYS A 213 8.50 -10.63 -11.91
CA LYS A 213 7.23 -11.23 -12.35
C LYS A 213 6.03 -10.39 -11.91
N PHE A 214 6.05 -9.90 -10.67
CA PHE A 214 4.98 -9.06 -10.12
C PHE A 214 4.76 -7.78 -10.92
N VAL A 215 5.81 -7.06 -11.29
CA VAL A 215 5.72 -5.81 -12.06
C VAL A 215 5.58 -6.04 -13.56
N LYS A 216 6.21 -7.09 -14.11
CA LYS A 216 6.23 -7.35 -15.57
C LYS A 216 4.82 -7.62 -16.12
N ARG A 217 3.93 -8.22 -15.33
CA ARG A 217 2.52 -8.46 -15.70
C ARG A 217 1.68 -7.19 -15.85
N CYS A 218 2.16 -6.06 -15.33
CA CYS A 218 1.45 -4.78 -15.45
C CYS A 218 1.33 -4.35 -16.92
N PRO A 219 0.18 -3.80 -17.33
CA PRO A 219 -0.03 -3.34 -18.70
C PRO A 219 0.88 -2.16 -19.08
N ALA A 220 1.05 -1.92 -20.35
CA ALA A 220 1.95 -0.89 -20.86
C ALA A 220 1.63 0.51 -20.32
N LYS A 221 0.37 0.86 -20.22
CA LYS A 221 -0.08 2.16 -19.69
C LYS A 221 0.24 2.32 -18.21
N LEU A 222 0.09 1.26 -17.40
CA LEU A 222 0.51 1.29 -16.00
C LEU A 222 2.03 1.42 -15.87
N LYS A 223 2.81 0.76 -16.73
CA LYS A 223 4.27 0.96 -16.76
C LYS A 223 4.66 2.40 -17.08
N ASN A 224 3.86 3.10 -17.87
CA ASN A 224 4.05 4.53 -18.11
C ASN A 224 3.72 5.37 -16.87
N LEU A 225 2.68 5.04 -16.12
CA LEU A 225 2.39 5.69 -14.83
C LEU A 225 3.52 5.44 -13.82
N LEU A 226 4.07 4.23 -13.76
CA LEU A 226 5.25 3.92 -12.95
C LEU A 226 6.47 4.76 -13.36
N ARG A 227 6.70 4.97 -14.67
CA ARG A 227 7.76 5.88 -15.16
C ARG A 227 7.52 7.33 -14.74
N LEU A 228 6.29 7.79 -14.82
CA LEU A 228 5.91 9.15 -14.41
C LEU A 228 6.19 9.38 -12.91
N VAL A 229 5.77 8.46 -12.06
CA VAL A 229 6.02 8.53 -10.61
C VAL A 229 7.52 8.47 -10.29
N LYS A 230 8.29 7.61 -10.99
CA LYS A 230 9.76 7.56 -10.86
C LYS A 230 10.42 8.86 -11.31
N HIS A 231 9.96 9.44 -12.41
CA HIS A 231 10.44 10.72 -12.91
C HIS A 231 10.19 11.82 -11.89
N TRP A 232 8.97 11.91 -11.36
CA TRP A 232 8.63 12.82 -10.27
C TRP A 232 9.56 12.65 -9.07
N TYR A 233 9.81 11.40 -8.65
CA TYR A 233 10.70 11.10 -7.53
C TYR A 233 12.15 11.57 -7.81
N LYS A 234 12.69 11.27 -9.00
CA LYS A 234 14.10 11.56 -9.34
C LYS A 234 14.36 13.03 -9.66
N GLN A 235 13.43 13.68 -10.37
CA GLN A 235 13.65 15.02 -10.94
C GLN A 235 12.96 16.13 -10.14
N ILE A 236 11.95 15.82 -9.35
CA ILE A 236 11.21 16.83 -8.59
C ILE A 236 11.45 16.65 -7.09
N LEU A 237 11.15 15.48 -6.54
CA LEU A 237 11.26 15.25 -5.10
C LEU A 237 12.72 15.25 -4.61
N LYS A 238 13.56 14.39 -5.17
CA LYS A 238 14.94 14.20 -4.67
C LYS A 238 15.80 15.46 -4.71
N PRO A 239 15.74 16.31 -5.76
CA PRO A 239 16.51 17.57 -5.81
C PRO A 239 16.07 18.61 -4.77
N GLN A 240 14.81 18.57 -4.30
CA GLN A 240 14.31 19.49 -3.26
C GLN A 240 14.86 19.16 -1.87
N TYR A 241 15.30 17.92 -1.65
CA TYR A 241 15.76 17.45 -0.35
C TYR A 241 17.09 16.70 -0.47
N PRO A 242 18.19 17.39 -0.85
CA PRO A 242 19.49 16.75 -1.00
C PRO A 242 19.98 16.19 0.34
N GLY A 243 20.45 14.94 0.33
CA GLY A 243 20.91 14.24 1.53
C GLY A 243 19.82 13.67 2.44
N ALA A 244 18.55 13.94 2.18
CA ALA A 244 17.47 13.34 2.97
C ALA A 244 17.33 11.84 2.69
N GLU A 245 17.07 11.07 3.74
CA GLU A 245 16.78 9.64 3.63
C GLU A 245 15.33 9.40 3.18
N LEU A 246 15.09 9.54 1.89
CA LEU A 246 13.78 9.32 1.28
C LEU A 246 13.46 7.81 1.20
N PRO A 247 12.16 7.43 1.17
CA PRO A 247 11.76 6.03 0.95
C PRO A 247 12.26 5.52 -0.41
N PRO A 248 12.46 4.19 -0.56
CA PRO A 248 12.94 3.63 -1.80
C PRO A 248 11.92 3.80 -2.94
N LYS A 249 12.40 4.02 -4.17
CA LYS A 249 11.56 4.11 -5.38
C LYS A 249 10.59 2.93 -5.50
N TYR A 250 10.99 1.75 -5.07
CA TYR A 250 10.18 0.54 -5.14
C TYR A 250 8.92 0.62 -4.26
N ALA A 251 8.98 1.29 -3.12
CA ALA A 251 7.78 1.54 -2.31
C ALA A 251 6.74 2.37 -3.07
N LEU A 252 7.19 3.38 -3.84
CA LEU A 252 6.30 4.19 -4.68
C LEU A 252 5.79 3.40 -5.90
N GLU A 253 6.60 2.50 -6.47
CA GLU A 253 6.14 1.59 -7.52
C GLU A 253 4.98 0.73 -7.03
N LEU A 254 5.11 0.11 -5.86
CA LEU A 254 4.06 -0.72 -5.27
C LEU A 254 2.81 0.10 -4.92
N LEU A 255 2.95 1.29 -4.36
CA LEU A 255 1.82 2.18 -4.11
C LEU A 255 1.09 2.54 -5.41
N THR A 256 1.83 2.77 -6.50
CA THR A 256 1.25 3.06 -7.82
C THR A 256 0.45 1.87 -8.37
N ILE A 257 0.97 0.65 -8.22
CA ILE A 257 0.27 -0.58 -8.63
C ILE A 257 -1.02 -0.75 -7.81
N TYR A 258 -0.94 -0.60 -6.49
CA TYR A 258 -2.11 -0.64 -5.61
C TYR A 258 -3.16 0.40 -6.01
N THR A 259 -2.73 1.62 -6.28
CA THR A 259 -3.61 2.72 -6.72
C THR A 259 -4.38 2.35 -7.99
N TRP A 260 -3.71 1.75 -8.96
CA TRP A 260 -4.34 1.29 -10.20
C TRP A 260 -5.27 0.09 -9.98
N GLU A 261 -4.85 -0.89 -9.16
CA GLU A 261 -5.69 -2.05 -8.83
C GLU A 261 -7.01 -1.63 -8.18
N GLN A 262 -6.97 -0.68 -7.26
CA GLN A 262 -8.15 -0.23 -6.50
C GLN A 262 -8.94 0.86 -7.25
N GLY A 263 -8.26 1.83 -7.86
CA GLY A 263 -8.91 3.01 -8.44
C GLY A 263 -9.44 2.79 -9.85
N ALA A 264 -8.71 2.04 -10.68
CA ALA A 264 -9.11 1.68 -12.03
C ALA A 264 -9.67 0.25 -12.14
N ASN A 265 -9.84 -0.48 -11.02
CA ASN A 265 -10.23 -1.89 -11.00
C ASN A 265 -9.41 -2.75 -11.96
N SER A 266 -8.11 -2.51 -12.01
CA SER A 266 -7.16 -3.15 -12.93
C SER A 266 -7.50 -2.98 -14.42
N ASN A 267 -8.26 -1.95 -14.79
CA ASN A 267 -8.56 -1.65 -16.19
C ASN A 267 -7.34 -1.03 -16.87
N GLU A 268 -7.00 -1.49 -18.06
CA GLU A 268 -5.88 -0.97 -18.85
C GLU A 268 -6.19 0.41 -19.47
N ALA A 269 -7.46 0.69 -19.74
CA ALA A 269 -7.92 1.96 -20.27
C ALA A 269 -8.28 2.93 -19.13
N PHE A 270 -7.30 3.60 -18.56
CA PHE A 270 -7.48 4.57 -17.48
C PHE A 270 -6.93 5.95 -17.84
N ASN A 271 -7.33 6.99 -17.13
CA ASN A 271 -6.80 8.33 -17.26
C ASN A 271 -5.47 8.47 -16.48
N MET A 272 -4.39 8.84 -17.18
CA MET A 272 -3.05 8.98 -16.60
C MET A 272 -2.99 10.06 -15.52
N ALA A 273 -3.64 11.20 -15.76
CA ALA A 273 -3.63 12.34 -14.84
C ALA A 273 -4.40 12.02 -13.55
N GLU A 274 -5.54 11.34 -13.64
CA GLU A 274 -6.29 10.85 -12.48
C GLU A 274 -5.45 9.87 -11.66
N GLY A 275 -4.80 8.90 -12.33
CA GLY A 275 -3.92 7.94 -11.68
C GLY A 275 -2.75 8.62 -10.96
N PHE A 276 -2.07 9.54 -11.61
CA PHE A 276 -0.95 10.28 -11.03
C PHE A 276 -1.39 11.17 -9.87
N CYS A 277 -2.50 11.91 -10.03
CA CYS A 277 -3.10 12.71 -8.97
C CYS A 277 -3.44 11.85 -7.74
N THR A 278 -4.01 10.65 -7.96
CA THR A 278 -4.37 9.73 -6.88
C THR A 278 -3.15 9.24 -6.12
N VAL A 279 -2.07 8.86 -6.82
CA VAL A 279 -0.81 8.46 -6.17
C VAL A 279 -0.27 9.57 -5.29
N LEU A 280 -0.21 10.82 -5.79
CA LEU A 280 0.29 11.95 -5.02
C LEU A 280 -0.60 12.27 -3.81
N LYS A 281 -1.93 12.17 -3.95
CA LYS A 281 -2.86 12.35 -2.81
C LYS A 281 -2.68 11.27 -1.75
N LEU A 282 -2.49 10.01 -2.14
CA LEU A 282 -2.20 8.93 -1.19
C LEU A 282 -0.87 9.15 -0.47
N LEU A 283 0.17 9.63 -1.16
CA LEU A 283 1.43 10.01 -0.52
C LEU A 283 1.23 11.12 0.51
N GLY A 284 0.29 12.06 0.29
CA GLY A 284 -0.12 13.04 1.29
C GLY A 284 -0.76 12.42 2.55
N GLN A 285 -1.39 11.27 2.41
CA GLN A 285 -2.03 10.49 3.49
C GLN A 285 -1.13 9.36 4.02
N TYR A 286 0.18 9.51 3.95
CA TYR A 286 1.14 8.43 4.23
C TYR A 286 0.94 7.76 5.59
N ARG A 287 0.42 8.48 6.59
CA ARG A 287 0.17 7.96 7.95
C ARG A 287 -0.95 6.92 8.02
N ASP A 288 -1.74 6.81 6.94
CA ASP A 288 -2.84 5.86 6.85
C ASP A 288 -2.56 4.75 5.84
N ILE A 289 -1.40 4.80 5.14
CA ILE A 289 -1.04 3.79 4.13
C ILE A 289 -0.75 2.46 4.81
N CYS A 290 -1.52 1.44 4.43
CA CYS A 290 -1.25 0.05 4.80
C CYS A 290 -1.63 -0.88 3.64
N ILE A 291 -0.63 -1.27 2.85
CA ILE A 291 -0.84 -2.07 1.63
C ILE A 291 0.08 -3.29 1.60
N TYR A 292 -0.45 -4.39 1.11
CA TYR A 292 0.24 -5.68 0.98
C TYR A 292 -0.48 -6.60 0.00
N TRP A 293 0.21 -7.65 -0.46
CA TRP A 293 -0.32 -8.68 -1.37
C TRP A 293 -0.02 -10.06 -0.81
N GLU A 294 -0.96 -10.99 -0.98
CA GLU A 294 -0.81 -12.42 -0.63
C GLU A 294 -0.56 -13.27 -1.87
N ARG A 295 0.30 -12.78 -2.79
CA ARG A 295 0.56 -13.48 -4.05
C ARG A 295 1.57 -14.60 -3.92
N TYR A 296 2.62 -14.38 -3.15
CA TYR A 296 3.73 -15.32 -3.02
C TYR A 296 3.88 -15.87 -1.60
N TYR A 297 3.20 -15.31 -0.64
CA TYR A 297 3.10 -15.78 0.73
C TYR A 297 1.68 -15.54 1.27
N SER A 298 1.31 -16.20 2.38
CA SER A 298 -0.05 -16.12 2.93
C SER A 298 -0.04 -15.71 4.40
N LEU A 299 -0.98 -14.82 4.76
CA LEU A 299 -1.29 -14.47 6.14
C LEU A 299 -1.89 -15.65 6.94
N GLN A 300 -2.34 -16.70 6.26
CA GLN A 300 -2.90 -17.91 6.89
C GLN A 300 -1.82 -18.90 7.33
N HIS A 301 -0.59 -18.80 6.79
CA HIS A 301 0.51 -19.66 7.21
C HIS A 301 0.94 -19.33 8.65
N HIS A 302 1.03 -20.33 9.52
CA HIS A 302 1.20 -20.12 10.97
C HIS A 302 2.43 -19.25 11.31
N ARG A 303 3.60 -19.49 10.73
CA ARG A 303 4.83 -18.73 11.01
C ARG A 303 4.91 -17.43 10.19
N ILE A 304 4.74 -17.53 8.87
CA ILE A 304 4.81 -16.38 7.97
C ILE A 304 3.69 -15.38 8.31
N GLY A 305 2.46 -15.88 8.50
CA GLY A 305 1.32 -15.05 8.85
C GLY A 305 1.45 -14.39 10.22
N ALA A 306 2.04 -15.08 11.22
CA ALA A 306 2.31 -14.48 12.52
C ALA A 306 3.28 -13.29 12.39
N HIS A 307 4.37 -13.45 11.63
CA HIS A 307 5.34 -12.39 11.35
C HIS A 307 4.70 -11.20 10.61
N LEU A 308 3.95 -11.48 9.53
CA LEU A 308 3.28 -10.43 8.76
C LEU A 308 2.26 -9.64 9.60
N LYS A 309 1.49 -10.33 10.45
CA LYS A 309 0.54 -9.69 11.36
C LYS A 309 1.23 -8.80 12.40
N GLN A 310 2.46 -9.12 12.80
CA GLN A 310 3.27 -8.22 13.62
C GLN A 310 3.69 -6.97 12.83
N LEU A 311 4.14 -7.11 11.58
CA LEU A 311 4.47 -5.96 10.72
C LEU A 311 3.25 -5.06 10.48
N LEU A 312 2.06 -5.64 10.26
CA LEU A 312 0.81 -4.91 10.03
C LEU A 312 0.29 -4.16 11.27
N ARG A 313 0.88 -4.36 12.45
CA ARG A 313 0.60 -3.60 13.68
C ARG A 313 1.58 -2.47 13.94
N MET A 314 2.62 -2.36 13.11
CA MET A 314 3.60 -1.27 13.22
C MET A 314 2.97 0.07 12.80
N PRO A 315 3.56 1.21 13.17
CA PRO A 315 3.11 2.51 12.70
C PRO A 315 3.16 2.64 11.17
N CYS A 316 2.11 3.17 10.58
CA CYS A 316 2.07 3.48 9.15
C CYS A 316 3.09 4.60 8.77
N PRO A 317 3.56 4.63 7.53
CA PRO A 317 3.10 3.84 6.39
C PRO A 317 3.64 2.41 6.38
N ILE A 318 2.79 1.46 6.02
CA ILE A 318 3.14 0.05 5.85
C ILE A 318 2.99 -0.31 4.37
N ILE A 319 4.09 -0.63 3.73
CA ILE A 319 4.12 -1.15 2.36
C ILE A 319 4.96 -2.42 2.39
N LEU A 320 4.31 -3.57 2.25
CA LEU A 320 5.00 -4.86 2.23
C LEU A 320 5.33 -5.26 0.79
N ASP A 321 6.55 -5.74 0.58
CA ASP A 321 6.97 -6.31 -0.69
C ASP A 321 6.20 -7.62 -0.95
N PRO A 322 5.51 -7.78 -2.09
CA PRO A 322 4.79 -9.02 -2.40
C PRO A 322 5.69 -10.26 -2.49
N ALA A 323 7.01 -10.07 -2.61
CA ALA A 323 7.98 -11.15 -2.76
C ALA A 323 8.91 -11.36 -1.55
N ASP A 324 9.07 -10.35 -0.69
CA ASP A 324 9.93 -10.41 0.49
C ASP A 324 9.16 -9.99 1.74
N PRO A 325 8.78 -10.93 2.62
CA PRO A 325 7.97 -10.63 3.81
C PRO A 325 8.75 -10.06 4.99
N THR A 326 10.06 -9.83 4.88
CA THR A 326 10.92 -9.56 6.05
C THR A 326 10.74 -8.20 6.67
N GLY A 327 10.15 -7.22 5.96
CA GLY A 327 10.02 -5.89 6.51
C GLY A 327 9.17 -4.92 5.73
N ILE A 328 9.08 -3.72 6.26
CA ILE A 328 8.29 -2.60 5.71
C ILE A 328 9.20 -1.73 4.84
N LEU A 329 8.81 -1.55 3.58
CA LEU A 329 9.57 -0.71 2.65
C LEU A 329 9.53 0.76 3.07
N GLY A 330 10.70 1.36 3.24
CA GLY A 330 10.83 2.76 3.62
C GLY A 330 10.50 3.04 5.09
N GLN A 331 10.52 2.03 5.97
CA GLN A 331 10.37 2.23 7.41
C GLN A 331 11.46 3.17 7.95
N GLY A 332 11.05 4.14 8.77
CA GLY A 332 11.96 5.14 9.34
C GLY A 332 12.45 6.21 8.36
N LYS A 333 12.02 6.19 7.10
CA LYS A 333 12.40 7.19 6.09
C LYS A 333 11.51 8.44 6.15
N ARG A 334 11.97 9.51 5.51
CA ARG A 334 11.35 10.83 5.52
C ARG A 334 10.10 10.90 4.62
N TRP A 335 9.05 10.17 4.98
CA TRP A 335 7.75 10.22 4.28
C TRP A 335 7.06 11.57 4.39
N ASP A 336 7.35 12.32 5.45
CA ASP A 336 6.86 13.68 5.66
C ASP A 336 7.28 14.64 4.53
N LEU A 337 8.52 14.51 4.05
CA LEU A 337 9.03 15.29 2.92
C LEU A 337 8.37 14.88 1.60
N VAL A 338 8.13 13.58 1.42
CA VAL A 338 7.41 13.06 0.25
C VAL A 338 5.99 13.62 0.23
N ALA A 339 5.29 13.58 1.35
CA ALA A 339 3.92 14.10 1.49
C ALA A 339 3.85 15.61 1.22
N LYS A 340 4.79 16.38 1.76
CA LYS A 340 4.89 17.83 1.55
C LYS A 340 5.04 18.16 0.07
N GLU A 341 5.95 17.47 -0.62
CA GLU A 341 6.19 17.70 -2.05
C GLU A 341 5.01 17.23 -2.91
N ALA A 342 4.40 16.09 -2.59
CA ALA A 342 3.21 15.59 -3.26
C ALA A 342 2.05 16.60 -3.16
N ALA A 343 1.81 17.16 -1.97
CA ALA A 343 0.77 18.19 -1.76
C ALA A 343 1.06 19.46 -2.57
N ARG A 344 2.33 19.93 -2.62
CA ARG A 344 2.74 21.06 -3.46
C ARG A 344 2.45 20.81 -4.93
N CYS A 345 2.79 19.62 -5.42
CA CYS A 345 2.55 19.25 -6.82
C CYS A 345 1.07 19.16 -7.15
N CYS A 346 0.23 18.60 -6.28
CA CYS A 346 -1.22 18.56 -6.47
C CYS A 346 -1.84 19.97 -6.60
N ALA A 347 -1.30 20.95 -5.89
CA ALA A 347 -1.81 22.32 -5.90
C ALA A 347 -1.36 23.13 -7.13
N SER A 348 -0.21 22.83 -7.73
CA SER A 348 0.45 23.73 -8.69
C SER A 348 0.86 23.09 -10.02
N MET A 349 0.86 21.76 -10.14
CA MET A 349 1.29 21.08 -11.36
C MET A 349 0.16 21.03 -12.39
N ARG A 350 0.36 21.65 -13.54
CA ARG A 350 -0.67 21.87 -14.58
C ARG A 350 -1.37 20.58 -15.04
N CYS A 351 -0.63 19.47 -15.14
CA CYS A 351 -1.20 18.20 -15.63
C CYS A 351 -2.19 17.54 -14.68
N ILE A 352 -2.24 17.97 -13.40
CA ILE A 352 -3.13 17.37 -12.37
C ILE A 352 -3.95 18.41 -11.60
N THR A 353 -3.71 19.72 -11.78
CA THR A 353 -4.51 20.76 -11.14
C THR A 353 -5.95 20.67 -11.62
N GLY A 354 -6.91 20.58 -10.69
CA GLY A 354 -8.33 20.43 -10.99
C GLY A 354 -8.76 19.01 -11.41
N VAL A 355 -7.82 18.06 -11.51
CA VAL A 355 -8.13 16.66 -11.81
C VAL A 355 -8.71 15.98 -10.57
N GLN A 356 -9.83 15.28 -10.75
CA GLN A 356 -10.42 14.47 -9.68
C GLN A 356 -9.64 13.15 -9.52
N PRO A 357 -9.17 12.82 -8.32
CA PRO A 357 -8.53 11.53 -8.09
C PRO A 357 -9.55 10.41 -8.06
N TRP A 358 -9.10 9.20 -8.28
CA TRP A 358 -9.89 8.01 -8.00
C TRP A 358 -10.21 7.90 -6.50
N ASN A 359 -11.31 7.24 -6.19
CA ASN A 359 -11.67 6.93 -4.80
C ASN A 359 -10.89 5.70 -4.33
N VAL A 360 -9.67 5.91 -3.85
CA VAL A 360 -8.79 4.84 -3.34
C VAL A 360 -8.53 5.08 -1.87
N GLN A 361 -8.81 4.07 -1.05
CA GLN A 361 -8.48 4.11 0.37
C GLN A 361 -6.98 3.86 0.59
N PRO A 362 -6.31 4.59 1.50
CA PRO A 362 -4.87 4.42 1.75
C PRO A 362 -4.52 3.05 2.35
N ALA A 363 -5.44 2.42 3.06
CA ALA A 363 -5.26 1.06 3.56
C ALA A 363 -6.09 0.06 2.75
N LYS A 364 -5.51 -1.13 2.52
CA LYS A 364 -6.20 -2.24 1.86
C LYS A 364 -7.49 -2.57 2.61
N PRO A 365 -8.66 -2.66 1.92
CA PRO A 365 -9.89 -3.13 2.54
C PRO A 365 -9.73 -4.51 3.16
N VAL A 366 -10.39 -4.74 4.29
CA VAL A 366 -10.36 -6.00 5.04
C VAL A 366 -11.73 -6.65 5.05
N THR A 367 -11.77 -7.98 4.98
CA THR A 367 -13.00 -8.75 5.13
C THR A 367 -13.11 -9.21 6.58
N LEU A 368 -14.16 -8.75 7.27
CA LEU A 368 -14.48 -9.15 8.62
C LEU A 368 -15.51 -10.28 8.59
N GLU A 369 -15.24 -11.37 9.29
CA GLU A 369 -16.22 -12.40 9.59
C GLU A 369 -16.81 -12.11 10.98
N VAL A 370 -18.03 -11.58 11.02
CA VAL A 370 -18.74 -11.36 12.28
C VAL A 370 -19.49 -12.63 12.64
N ARG A 371 -19.22 -13.17 13.82
CA ARG A 371 -19.87 -14.39 14.35
C ARG A 371 -20.79 -14.05 15.50
N GLY A 372 -22.08 -14.41 15.37
CA GLY A 372 -23.04 -14.42 16.47
C GLY A 372 -22.88 -15.67 17.34
N LEU A 373 -23.40 -15.63 18.58
CA LEU A 373 -23.36 -16.79 19.50
C LEU A 373 -24.22 -17.98 19.05
N GLN A 374 -25.23 -17.73 18.22
CA GLN A 374 -26.13 -18.77 17.71
C GLN A 374 -25.60 -19.47 16.44
N GLY A 375 -24.35 -19.16 16.05
CA GLY A 375 -23.72 -19.72 14.85
C GLY A 375 -23.88 -18.87 13.59
N ASP A 376 -24.59 -17.75 13.68
CA ASP A 376 -24.74 -16.81 12.58
C ASP A 376 -23.38 -16.25 12.15
N ARG A 377 -23.19 -16.09 10.83
CA ARG A 377 -21.96 -15.53 10.26
C ARG A 377 -22.31 -14.48 9.22
N LEU A 378 -21.63 -13.36 9.29
CA LEU A 378 -21.76 -12.27 8.33
C LEU A 378 -20.36 -11.85 7.87
N ARG A 379 -20.15 -11.76 6.55
CA ARG A 379 -18.91 -11.25 5.97
C ARG A 379 -19.14 -9.83 5.45
N ILE A 380 -18.33 -8.91 5.93
CA ILE A 380 -18.39 -7.48 5.57
C ILE A 380 -16.98 -7.04 5.16
N THR A 381 -16.86 -6.45 3.95
CA THR A 381 -15.60 -5.84 3.50
C THR A 381 -15.65 -4.35 3.75
N VAL A 382 -14.70 -3.85 4.53
CA VAL A 382 -14.65 -2.45 4.97
C VAL A 382 -13.22 -1.91 4.96
N SER A 383 -13.09 -0.58 4.95
CA SER A 383 -11.79 0.07 5.15
C SER A 383 -11.34 -0.04 6.62
N PRO A 384 -10.04 -0.20 6.91
CA PRO A 384 -9.52 -0.10 8.28
C PRO A 384 -9.83 1.23 8.98
N SER A 385 -10.12 2.30 8.23
CA SER A 385 -10.57 3.59 8.77
C SER A 385 -12.02 3.59 9.27
N THR A 386 -12.80 2.56 8.94
CA THR A 386 -14.20 2.43 9.38
C THR A 386 -14.27 2.39 10.90
N THR A 387 -15.12 3.23 11.49
CA THR A 387 -15.35 3.23 12.94
C THR A 387 -16.18 2.01 13.34
N ILE A 388 -16.03 1.59 14.60
CA ILE A 388 -16.83 0.49 15.14
C ILE A 388 -18.32 0.82 15.10
N TRP A 389 -18.69 2.09 15.26
CA TRP A 389 -20.08 2.53 15.11
C TRP A 389 -20.59 2.27 13.68
N GLN A 390 -19.87 2.71 12.64
CA GLN A 390 -20.23 2.46 11.25
C GLN A 390 -20.34 0.96 10.93
N LEU A 391 -19.42 0.16 11.47
CA LEU A 391 -19.49 -1.30 11.35
C LEU A 391 -20.76 -1.87 11.98
N LYS A 392 -21.16 -1.39 13.17
CA LYS A 392 -22.40 -1.78 13.84
C LYS A 392 -23.66 -1.38 13.06
N GLU A 393 -23.64 -0.24 12.40
CA GLU A 393 -24.72 0.18 11.51
C GLU A 393 -24.84 -0.77 10.32
N GLU A 394 -23.72 -1.22 9.75
CA GLU A 394 -23.72 -2.18 8.65
C GLU A 394 -24.23 -3.56 9.09
N ILE A 395 -23.83 -4.02 10.28
CA ILE A 395 -24.37 -5.25 10.88
C ILE A 395 -25.88 -5.11 11.14
N SER A 396 -26.33 -3.94 11.60
CA SER A 396 -27.75 -3.66 11.85
C SER A 396 -28.59 -3.78 10.57
N LYS A 397 -28.10 -3.31 9.43
CA LYS A 397 -28.78 -3.44 8.14
C LYS A 397 -28.97 -4.90 7.74
N ASN A 398 -27.99 -5.75 8.04
CA ASN A 398 -28.01 -7.17 7.66
C ASN A 398 -28.77 -8.07 8.64
N TRP A 399 -28.62 -7.84 9.95
CA TRP A 399 -29.18 -8.71 10.98
C TRP A 399 -30.35 -8.09 11.78
N GLY A 400 -30.66 -6.82 11.54
CA GLY A 400 -31.74 -6.12 12.25
C GLY A 400 -31.45 -5.87 13.73
N ILE A 401 -30.22 -6.10 14.21
CA ILE A 401 -29.80 -5.87 15.59
C ILE A 401 -29.39 -4.40 15.75
N PRO A 402 -30.06 -3.59 16.56
CA PRO A 402 -29.70 -2.20 16.75
C PRO A 402 -28.26 -2.02 17.26
N PRO A 403 -27.49 -1.00 16.82
CA PRO A 403 -26.10 -0.79 17.22
C PRO A 403 -25.88 -0.73 18.74
N CYS A 404 -26.85 -0.21 19.50
CA CYS A 404 -26.77 -0.14 20.97
C CYS A 404 -26.90 -1.51 21.66
N GLN A 405 -27.43 -2.51 20.98
CA GLN A 405 -27.50 -3.90 21.45
C GLN A 405 -26.32 -4.75 21.00
N GLN A 406 -25.41 -4.18 20.20
CA GLN A 406 -24.26 -4.87 19.66
C GLN A 406 -23.02 -4.62 20.53
N ARG A 407 -22.41 -5.66 21.01
CA ARG A 407 -21.09 -5.63 21.64
C ARG A 407 -20.13 -6.46 20.81
N LEU A 408 -19.22 -5.79 20.10
CA LEU A 408 -18.20 -6.43 19.27
C LEU A 408 -16.94 -6.64 20.06
N SER A 409 -16.33 -7.82 19.90
CA SER A 409 -15.05 -8.16 20.48
C SER A 409 -14.16 -8.86 19.49
N GLN A 410 -12.86 -8.62 19.59
CA GLN A 410 -11.81 -9.40 18.96
C GLN A 410 -11.29 -10.40 20.01
N GLN A 411 -11.06 -11.65 19.59
CA GLN A 411 -10.43 -12.66 20.44
C GLN A 411 -8.97 -12.87 20.02
N PRO A 412 -8.02 -12.02 20.44
CA PRO A 412 -6.62 -12.41 20.45
C PRO A 412 -6.44 -13.55 21.46
N ALA A 413 -5.40 -14.38 21.28
CA ALA A 413 -5.11 -15.48 22.19
C ALA A 413 -5.10 -14.98 23.66
N GLY A 414 -6.17 -15.28 24.41
CA GLY A 414 -6.31 -14.89 25.81
C GLY A 414 -7.62 -14.16 26.12
N THR A 415 -7.55 -12.85 26.36
CA THR A 415 -8.69 -12.05 26.85
C THR A 415 -9.45 -11.39 25.70
N PRO A 416 -10.81 -11.44 25.67
CA PRO A 416 -11.59 -10.73 24.66
C PRO A 416 -11.36 -9.22 24.73
N LEU A 417 -10.93 -8.62 23.61
CA LEU A 417 -10.80 -7.16 23.49
C LEU A 417 -12.13 -6.58 22.98
N ILE A 418 -12.77 -5.76 23.80
CA ILE A 418 -14.01 -5.07 23.43
C ILE A 418 -13.69 -3.88 22.55
N LEU A 419 -14.43 -3.73 21.46
CA LEU A 419 -14.27 -2.65 20.50
C LEU A 419 -15.21 -1.49 20.82
N HIS A 420 -14.67 -0.28 20.98
CA HIS A 420 -15.41 0.94 21.33
C HIS A 420 -15.84 1.70 20.08
N ASN A 421 -17.04 2.31 20.14
CA ASN A 421 -17.73 2.93 19.00
C ASN A 421 -16.96 4.05 18.30
N ASP A 422 -16.24 4.86 19.06
CA ASP A 422 -15.48 6.05 18.61
C ASP A 422 -14.16 5.71 17.93
N LYS A 423 -13.73 4.47 18.03
CA LYS A 423 -12.47 3.98 17.47
C LYS A 423 -12.66 3.35 16.09
N SER A 424 -11.64 3.46 15.24
CA SER A 424 -11.59 2.76 13.95
C SER A 424 -11.01 1.35 14.10
N LEU A 425 -11.21 0.50 13.10
CA LEU A 425 -10.56 -0.81 13.01
C LEU A 425 -9.02 -0.68 13.07
N ALA A 426 -8.48 0.33 12.39
CA ALA A 426 -7.06 0.65 12.41
C ALA A 426 -6.52 0.91 13.83
N SER A 427 -7.31 1.55 14.70
CA SER A 427 -6.93 1.80 16.11
C SER A 427 -6.71 0.52 16.90
N TYR A 428 -7.28 -0.59 16.45
CA TYR A 428 -7.10 -1.94 17.02
C TYR A 428 -6.09 -2.80 16.25
N GLY A 429 -5.39 -2.21 15.27
CA GLY A 429 -4.45 -2.94 14.42
C GLY A 429 -5.12 -3.93 13.47
N ILE A 430 -6.39 -3.72 13.12
CA ILE A 430 -7.15 -4.58 12.20
C ILE A 430 -6.91 -4.09 10.77
N TYR A 431 -5.84 -4.60 10.16
CA TYR A 431 -5.43 -4.34 8.78
C TYR A 431 -5.43 -5.61 7.90
N TYR A 432 -6.01 -6.71 8.39
CA TYR A 432 -6.13 -7.98 7.67
C TYR A 432 -7.46 -8.67 8.02
N ASP A 433 -7.84 -9.64 7.21
CA ASP A 433 -9.08 -10.39 7.39
C ASP A 433 -9.11 -11.03 8.79
N THR A 434 -10.17 -10.72 9.54
CA THR A 434 -10.26 -11.01 10.96
C THR A 434 -11.68 -11.45 11.33
N THR A 435 -11.78 -12.34 12.31
CA THR A 435 -13.06 -12.72 12.91
C THR A 435 -13.36 -11.85 14.13
N LEU A 436 -14.56 -11.28 14.16
CA LEU A 436 -15.13 -10.58 15.32
C LEU A 436 -16.28 -11.38 15.91
N VAL A 437 -16.44 -11.34 17.22
CA VAL A 437 -17.56 -11.94 17.91
C VAL A 437 -18.57 -10.86 18.28
N LEU A 438 -19.84 -11.08 17.95
CA LEU A 438 -20.96 -10.23 18.31
C LEU A 438 -21.71 -10.85 19.49
N LEU A 439 -21.76 -10.10 20.59
CA LEU A 439 -22.64 -10.37 21.71
C LEU A 439 -23.84 -9.42 21.61
N ARG A 440 -25.05 -9.97 21.68
CA ARG A 440 -26.26 -9.16 21.83
C ARG A 440 -26.45 -8.84 23.31
N THR A 441 -26.55 -7.56 23.63
CA THR A 441 -26.72 -7.08 25.01
C THR A 441 -27.96 -6.21 25.11
N GLU A 442 -28.58 -6.18 26.29
CA GLU A 442 -29.63 -5.19 26.56
C GLU A 442 -29.04 -3.77 26.53
N PRO A 443 -29.81 -2.79 26.03
CA PRO A 443 -29.39 -1.40 26.01
C PRO A 443 -29.14 -0.89 27.43
N GLN A 444 -27.91 -0.50 27.73
CA GLN A 444 -27.58 0.07 29.02
C GLN A 444 -28.09 1.50 29.14
N GLU A 445 -28.46 1.90 30.36
CA GLU A 445 -28.75 3.29 30.67
C GLU A 445 -27.49 4.13 30.50
N MET A 446 -27.67 5.31 29.94
CA MET A 446 -26.62 6.30 29.75
C MET A 446 -27.06 7.66 30.27
N GLU A 447 -26.11 8.42 30.77
CA GLU A 447 -26.34 9.80 31.15
C GLU A 447 -26.17 10.72 29.94
N ILE A 448 -27.13 11.63 29.76
CA ILE A 448 -27.06 12.73 28.79
C ILE A 448 -27.31 14.05 29.50
N PHE A 449 -26.87 15.12 28.89
CA PHE A 449 -27.08 16.48 29.37
C PHE A 449 -28.18 17.15 28.54
N VAL A 450 -29.11 17.81 29.22
CA VAL A 450 -30.09 18.70 28.56
C VAL A 450 -29.80 20.11 29.01
N LYS A 451 -29.50 20.99 28.05
CA LYS A 451 -29.16 22.39 28.27
C LYS A 451 -30.32 23.27 27.80
N ASP A 452 -30.83 24.10 28.70
CA ASP A 452 -31.95 25.01 28.43
C ASP A 452 -31.49 26.36 27.85
N ILE A 453 -32.45 27.23 27.53
CA ILE A 453 -32.20 28.58 27.00
C ILE A 453 -31.53 29.52 28.03
N LYS A 454 -31.54 29.17 29.33
CA LYS A 454 -30.85 29.90 30.39
C LYS A 454 -29.44 29.38 30.65
N ASN A 455 -28.92 28.53 29.77
CA ASN A 455 -27.63 27.85 29.91
C ASN A 455 -27.54 26.90 31.12
N GLN A 456 -28.66 26.53 31.74
CA GLN A 456 -28.67 25.54 32.80
C GLN A 456 -28.61 24.14 32.19
N THR A 457 -27.74 23.31 32.73
CA THR A 457 -27.53 21.95 32.25
C THR A 457 -28.01 20.97 33.31
N MET A 458 -28.88 20.04 32.92
CA MET A 458 -29.36 18.96 33.79
C MET A 458 -29.02 17.59 33.19
N THR A 459 -28.64 16.66 34.06
CA THR A 459 -28.31 15.28 33.68
C THR A 459 -29.56 14.41 33.70
N TYR A 460 -29.77 13.61 32.66
CA TYR A 460 -30.87 12.66 32.54
C TYR A 460 -30.32 11.26 32.26
N SER A 461 -30.82 10.27 33.00
CA SER A 461 -30.58 8.85 32.66
C SER A 461 -31.62 8.40 31.65
N VAL A 462 -31.12 7.90 30.52
CA VAL A 462 -31.93 7.45 29.38
C VAL A 462 -31.36 6.18 28.79
N ARG A 463 -32.19 5.44 28.05
CA ARG A 463 -31.71 4.33 27.21
C ARG A 463 -31.62 4.79 25.76
N PRO A 464 -30.68 4.28 24.96
CA PRO A 464 -30.65 4.55 23.52
C PRO A 464 -31.96 4.27 22.80
N THR A 465 -32.73 3.31 23.29
CA THR A 465 -34.05 2.92 22.78
C THR A 465 -35.17 3.83 23.22
N ASP A 466 -34.96 4.72 24.21
CA ASP A 466 -35.98 5.69 24.62
C ASP A 466 -36.31 6.61 23.44
N THR A 467 -37.60 6.86 23.24
CA THR A 467 -38.05 7.85 22.26
C THR A 467 -37.81 9.27 22.75
N VAL A 468 -37.74 10.21 21.83
CA VAL A 468 -37.65 11.63 22.14
C VAL A 468 -38.82 12.08 23.04
N LEU A 469 -40.02 11.51 22.79
CA LEU A 469 -41.19 11.76 23.63
C LEU A 469 -40.97 11.29 25.08
N GLN A 470 -40.33 10.14 25.29
CA GLN A 470 -40.02 9.66 26.65
C GLN A 470 -39.02 10.60 27.36
N LEU A 471 -37.99 11.09 26.64
CA LEU A 471 -37.09 12.10 27.17
C LEU A 471 -37.85 13.39 27.51
N LYS A 472 -38.73 13.90 26.65
CA LYS A 472 -39.57 15.08 26.94
C LYS A 472 -40.44 14.90 28.17
N LYS A 473 -41.01 13.70 28.37
CA LYS A 473 -41.74 13.38 29.60
C LYS A 473 -40.85 13.43 30.85
N LYS A 474 -39.62 12.90 30.76
CA LYS A 474 -38.62 13.02 31.85
C LYS A 474 -38.26 14.48 32.15
N ILE A 475 -38.13 15.32 31.12
CA ILE A 475 -37.90 16.76 31.27
C ILE A 475 -39.10 17.43 31.93
N ASN A 476 -40.33 17.12 31.46
CA ASN A 476 -41.55 17.68 32.07
C ASN A 476 -41.65 17.33 33.55
N SER A 477 -41.49 16.05 33.92
CA SER A 477 -41.57 15.63 35.33
C SER A 477 -40.52 16.30 36.24
N ARG A 478 -39.38 16.69 35.68
CA ARG A 478 -38.26 17.26 36.46
C ARG A 478 -38.19 18.78 36.44
N GLN A 479 -38.64 19.42 35.37
CA GLN A 479 -38.55 20.88 35.15
C GLN A 479 -39.91 21.54 35.01
N GLY A 480 -41.00 20.78 34.96
CA GLY A 480 -42.36 21.32 34.82
C GLY A 480 -42.68 21.89 33.43
N ILE A 481 -41.82 21.69 32.44
CA ILE A 481 -42.01 22.22 31.08
C ILE A 481 -42.91 21.26 30.29
N PRO A 482 -44.12 21.69 29.84
CA PRO A 482 -45.03 20.84 29.09
C PRO A 482 -44.38 20.28 27.81
N VAL A 483 -44.67 19.01 27.49
CA VAL A 483 -44.03 18.29 26.35
C VAL A 483 -44.22 19.03 25.03
N GLU A 484 -45.42 19.63 24.83
CA GLU A 484 -45.77 20.37 23.61
C GLU A 484 -45.00 21.68 23.43
N GLN A 485 -44.45 22.22 24.52
CA GLN A 485 -43.61 23.43 24.49
C GLN A 485 -42.13 23.13 24.30
N GLN A 486 -41.73 21.87 24.43
CA GLN A 486 -40.35 21.46 24.29
C GLN A 486 -39.98 21.24 22.84
N ARG A 487 -38.93 21.91 22.36
CA ARG A 487 -38.24 21.62 21.12
C ARG A 487 -36.83 21.17 21.45
N LEU A 488 -36.53 19.92 21.20
CA LEU A 488 -35.20 19.35 21.43
C LEU A 488 -34.39 19.37 20.16
N THR A 489 -33.11 19.76 20.24
CA THR A 489 -32.16 19.72 19.13
C THR A 489 -30.86 19.04 19.57
N TYR A 490 -30.30 18.24 18.66
CA TYR A 490 -29.02 17.59 18.84
C TYR A 490 -28.27 17.61 17.51
N ASP A 491 -27.01 17.98 17.53
CA ASP A 491 -26.17 18.09 16.33
C ASP A 491 -26.86 18.89 15.19
N SER A 492 -27.41 20.06 15.56
CA SER A 492 -28.17 20.97 14.69
C SER A 492 -29.45 20.38 14.07
N ARG A 493 -29.90 19.19 14.50
CA ARG A 493 -31.14 18.54 14.04
C ARG A 493 -32.24 18.64 15.07
N ASN A 494 -33.48 18.88 14.60
CA ASN A 494 -34.65 18.75 15.46
C ASN A 494 -34.93 17.28 15.76
N LEU A 495 -35.21 16.97 17.01
CA LEU A 495 -35.58 15.63 17.45
C LEU A 495 -37.09 15.43 17.35
N GLU A 496 -37.52 14.40 16.59
CA GLU A 496 -38.93 14.04 16.39
C GLU A 496 -39.40 13.08 17.50
N ASP A 497 -40.58 13.29 18.03
CA ASP A 497 -41.10 12.61 19.21
C ASP A 497 -41.14 11.09 19.12
N GLN A 498 -41.44 10.55 17.92
CA GLN A 498 -41.58 9.11 17.68
C GLN A 498 -40.24 8.40 17.42
N ARG A 499 -39.19 9.16 17.21
CA ARG A 499 -37.86 8.59 16.95
C ARG A 499 -37.14 8.29 18.25
N THR A 500 -36.29 7.26 18.24
CA THR A 500 -35.43 6.92 19.39
C THR A 500 -34.20 7.82 19.46
N LEU A 501 -33.61 7.95 20.65
CA LEU A 501 -32.34 8.67 20.84
C LEU A 501 -31.21 8.07 20.02
N GLN A 502 -31.24 6.74 19.85
CA GLN A 502 -30.32 6.01 18.98
C GLN A 502 -30.46 6.42 17.50
N HIS A 503 -31.67 6.71 17.02
CA HIS A 503 -31.89 7.17 15.64
C HIS A 503 -31.06 8.46 15.33
N TYR A 504 -30.86 9.30 16.34
CA TYR A 504 -30.06 10.52 16.25
C TYR A 504 -28.60 10.31 16.68
N ASN A 505 -28.20 9.07 16.96
CA ASN A 505 -26.84 8.72 17.43
C ASN A 505 -26.45 9.49 18.70
N VAL A 506 -27.37 9.67 19.64
CA VAL A 506 -27.09 10.32 20.92
C VAL A 506 -26.16 9.42 21.74
N GLN A 507 -24.99 9.93 22.06
CA GLN A 507 -23.95 9.22 22.81
C GLN A 507 -24.03 9.50 24.31
N PRO A 508 -23.45 8.65 25.18
CA PRO A 508 -23.29 8.98 26.59
C PRO A 508 -22.57 10.33 26.77
N LYS A 509 -23.05 11.14 27.70
CA LYS A 509 -22.59 12.52 27.99
C LYS A 509 -22.78 13.53 26.86
N SER A 510 -23.58 13.21 25.83
CA SER A 510 -24.00 14.18 24.83
C SER A 510 -24.89 15.28 25.41
N THR A 511 -24.80 16.47 24.83
CA THR A 511 -25.64 17.60 25.20
C THR A 511 -26.77 17.79 24.18
N ILE A 512 -28.02 17.70 24.64
CA ILE A 512 -29.23 18.02 23.87
C ILE A 512 -29.67 19.40 24.29
N TYR A 513 -30.02 20.25 23.33
CA TYR A 513 -30.49 21.63 23.62
C TYR A 513 -32.01 21.65 23.65
N LEU A 514 -32.55 22.24 24.73
CA LEU A 514 -33.97 22.46 24.94
C LEU A 514 -34.33 23.89 24.59
N LEU A 515 -35.14 24.06 23.56
CA LEU A 515 -35.73 25.32 23.15
C LEU A 515 -37.22 25.30 23.48
N LEU A 516 -37.80 26.46 23.83
CA LEU A 516 -39.23 26.58 24.06
C LEU A 516 -39.94 26.98 22.76
N ARG A 517 -41.04 26.30 22.42
CA ARG A 517 -41.95 26.77 21.38
C ARG A 517 -42.74 27.97 21.92
N LEU A 518 -42.62 29.13 21.32
CA LEU A 518 -43.51 30.24 21.60
C LEU A 518 -44.93 29.84 21.18
N ARG A 519 -45.91 29.92 22.07
CA ARG A 519 -47.34 29.85 21.67
C ARG A 519 -47.59 31.01 20.73
N GLY A 520 -48.00 30.76 19.49
CA GLY A 520 -48.57 31.80 18.64
C GLY A 520 -49.74 32.43 19.38
N GLY A 521 -49.63 33.71 19.66
CA GLY A 521 -50.70 34.42 20.33
C GLY A 521 -52.02 34.26 19.57
N ALA A 522 -53.09 33.89 20.27
CA ALA A 522 -54.41 33.98 19.72
C ALA A 522 -54.65 35.42 19.24
N ARG A 523 -55.01 35.60 17.98
CA ARG A 523 -55.46 36.88 17.48
C ARG A 523 -56.60 37.37 18.39
N PRO A 524 -56.57 38.63 18.92
CA PRO A 524 -57.72 39.21 19.59
C PRO A 524 -58.93 39.22 18.59
N GLN A 525 -60.01 38.60 18.98
CA GLN A 525 -61.29 38.81 18.26
C GLN A 525 -61.65 40.27 18.45
N HIS A 526 -61.71 41.01 17.35
CA HIS A 526 -62.35 42.32 17.32
C HIS A 526 -63.82 42.16 17.70
N PRO A 527 -64.35 42.93 18.68
CA PRO A 527 -65.77 42.97 18.93
C PRO A 527 -66.46 43.64 17.76
N GLY A 528 -67.51 42.98 17.22
CA GLY A 528 -68.28 43.46 16.12
C GLY A 528 -68.92 44.81 16.42
N CYS A 529 -68.85 45.72 15.43
CA CYS A 529 -69.70 46.90 15.38
C CYS A 529 -71.16 46.45 15.09
N PRO A 530 -72.14 47.04 15.82
CA PRO A 530 -73.52 46.81 15.48
C PRO A 530 -73.88 47.67 14.26
N SER A 531 -74.54 47.05 13.31
CA SER A 531 -75.16 47.71 12.17
C SER A 531 -76.34 48.58 12.59
N SER A 532 -76.33 49.80 12.11
CA SER A 532 -77.50 50.62 11.87
C SER A 532 -77.40 51.22 10.51
#